data_503818cb87fa37cb23fd1f9b4b38f4c4
#
_entry.id   503818cb87fa37cb23fd1f9b4b38f4c4
#
_cell.length_a   1.000
_cell.length_b   1.000
_cell.length_c   1.000
_cell.angle_alpha   90.00
_cell.angle_beta   90.00
_cell.angle_gamma   90.00
#
_symmetry.space_group_name_H-M   'P 1'
#
loop_
_entity.id
_entity.type
_entity.pdbx_description
1 polymer ?
#
loop_
_entity_poly.entity_id
_entity_poly.type
_entity_poly.pdbx_seq_one_letter_code
_entity_poly.pdbx_strand_id
1 'polypeptide(L)'
;MNPEILHRKGAIKIENIPTEVLKLLNLGYIETVNLTEWLAIDHSVLLGSVFPEMGVSEEIILQITSSLKQQKKASAMNSIRNVSSVLYREYMSSSDYEILFQKLKSHVSDSIRCYATYFLALNENISLKDKFIQLEPLIADTHFGVREVAWMALRKDINDNLDFSIKFLTNWTESENENIRRFCTESTRPRGVWCSHIDELKEKPELALSILEKLKSDSSKYVQDSVGNWLNDASKTRPDFVTQLCERWEKESQTKNTQYIVRKALRTILKG
;
A
#
# COMPACT_ATOMS: atom_id res chain seq x y z
N MET A 1 26.02 -13.88 2.44
CA MET A 1 25.37 -13.34 1.21
C MET A 1 26.29 -12.26 0.63
N ASN A 2 26.45 -12.19 -0.72
CA ASN A 2 27.31 -11.19 -1.36
C ASN A 2 26.78 -9.77 -1.08
N PRO A 3 27.60 -8.85 -0.51
CA PRO A 3 27.20 -7.45 -0.24
C PRO A 3 26.69 -6.69 -1.47
N GLU A 4 27.23 -6.99 -2.66
CA GLU A 4 26.78 -6.36 -3.91
C GLU A 4 25.32 -6.66 -4.25
N ILE A 5 24.82 -7.85 -3.88
CA ILE A 5 23.41 -8.20 -4.06
C ILE A 5 22.52 -7.38 -3.12
N LEU A 6 22.95 -7.17 -1.87
CA LEU A 6 22.16 -6.44 -0.87
C LEU A 6 22.07 -4.93 -1.20
N HIS A 7 23.12 -4.36 -1.79
CA HIS A 7 23.18 -2.90 -2.11
C HIS A 7 22.93 -2.60 -3.59
N ARG A 8 22.34 -3.55 -4.33
CA ARG A 8 22.04 -3.36 -5.75
C ARG A 8 21.03 -2.25 -6.00
N LYS A 9 21.10 -1.61 -7.15
CA LYS A 9 20.11 -0.60 -7.60
C LYS A 9 18.87 -1.21 -8.24
N GLY A 10 18.87 -2.52 -8.51
CA GLY A 10 17.85 -3.22 -9.28
C GLY A 10 17.90 -2.95 -10.78
N ALA A 11 17.40 -3.89 -11.57
CA ALA A 11 17.32 -3.78 -13.02
C ALA A 11 16.14 -2.88 -13.45
N ILE A 12 16.29 -2.23 -14.62
CA ILE A 12 15.21 -1.43 -15.24
C ILE A 12 14.20 -2.33 -15.97
N LYS A 13 14.66 -3.50 -16.48
CA LYS A 13 13.85 -4.48 -17.21
C LYS A 13 14.00 -5.85 -16.59
N ILE A 14 12.94 -6.66 -16.63
CA ILE A 14 12.91 -8.00 -16.03
C ILE A 14 14.00 -8.90 -16.59
N GLU A 15 14.21 -8.87 -17.91
CA GLU A 15 15.24 -9.68 -18.57
C GLU A 15 16.68 -9.36 -18.14
N ASN A 16 16.89 -8.21 -17.49
CA ASN A 16 18.19 -7.76 -17.02
C ASN A 16 18.41 -8.04 -15.50
N ILE A 17 17.46 -8.66 -14.82
CA ILE A 17 17.64 -9.07 -13.43
C ILE A 17 18.66 -10.24 -13.41
N PRO A 18 19.77 -10.13 -12.66
CA PRO A 18 20.71 -11.23 -12.55
C PRO A 18 20.03 -12.50 -12.05
N THR A 19 20.35 -13.65 -12.67
CA THR A 19 19.74 -14.94 -12.32
C THR A 19 19.86 -15.28 -10.84
N GLU A 20 21.01 -14.97 -10.22
CA GLU A 20 21.22 -15.19 -8.78
C GLU A 20 20.30 -14.33 -7.93
N VAL A 21 20.11 -13.05 -8.30
CA VAL A 21 19.18 -12.13 -7.62
C VAL A 21 17.76 -12.67 -7.72
N LEU A 22 17.30 -13.00 -8.92
CA LEU A 22 15.95 -13.54 -9.12
C LEU A 22 15.73 -14.84 -8.35
N LYS A 23 16.74 -15.71 -8.30
CA LYS A 23 16.69 -16.93 -7.48
C LYS A 23 16.52 -16.62 -6.00
N LEU A 24 17.31 -15.69 -5.44
CA LEU A 24 17.22 -15.32 -4.02
C LEU A 24 15.89 -14.63 -3.68
N LEU A 25 15.37 -13.81 -4.58
CA LEU A 25 14.04 -13.19 -4.46
C LEU A 25 12.94 -14.25 -4.41
N ASN A 26 12.95 -15.20 -5.35
CA ASN A 26 11.96 -16.27 -5.43
C ASN A 26 12.07 -17.30 -4.29
N LEU A 27 13.23 -17.40 -3.63
CA LEU A 27 13.40 -18.19 -2.42
C LEU A 27 13.05 -17.41 -1.13
N GLY A 28 12.73 -16.14 -1.22
CA GLY A 28 12.32 -15.31 -0.08
C GLY A 28 13.49 -14.85 0.81
N TYR A 29 14.73 -14.91 0.35
CA TYR A 29 15.90 -14.58 1.15
C TYR A 29 16.30 -13.12 1.14
N ILE A 30 15.81 -12.33 0.19
CA ILE A 30 16.06 -10.90 0.06
C ILE A 30 14.78 -10.15 -0.33
N GLU A 31 14.80 -8.82 -0.08
CA GLU A 31 13.76 -7.90 -0.57
C GLU A 31 14.02 -7.51 -2.02
N THR A 32 12.96 -7.13 -2.71
CA THR A 32 13.07 -6.41 -3.98
C THR A 32 13.53 -4.98 -3.73
N VAL A 33 14.21 -4.35 -4.69
CA VAL A 33 14.68 -2.97 -4.52
C VAL A 33 13.96 -1.98 -5.44
N ASN A 34 13.17 -2.47 -6.39
CA ASN A 34 12.37 -1.65 -7.29
C ASN A 34 11.13 -2.41 -7.81
N LEU A 35 10.26 -1.68 -8.50
CA LEU A 35 9.04 -2.24 -9.07
C LEU A 35 9.31 -3.35 -10.09
N THR A 36 10.40 -3.28 -10.85
CA THR A 36 10.76 -4.30 -11.85
C THR A 36 11.03 -5.66 -11.19
N GLU A 37 11.83 -5.68 -10.12
CA GLU A 37 12.06 -6.90 -9.35
C GLU A 37 10.79 -7.41 -8.67
N TRP A 38 9.98 -6.49 -8.11
CA TRP A 38 8.71 -6.84 -7.45
C TRP A 38 7.73 -7.51 -8.41
N LEU A 39 7.64 -7.02 -9.67
CA LEU A 39 6.80 -7.62 -10.70
C LEU A 39 7.37 -8.94 -11.26
N ALA A 40 8.64 -9.23 -11.06
CA ALA A 40 9.30 -10.43 -11.54
C ALA A 40 9.20 -11.63 -10.59
N ILE A 41 8.63 -11.46 -9.40
CA ILE A 41 8.48 -12.53 -8.41
C ILE A 41 7.59 -13.65 -8.95
N ASP A 42 8.12 -14.88 -8.95
CA ASP A 42 7.32 -16.09 -9.13
C ASP A 42 6.70 -16.48 -7.78
N HIS A 43 5.45 -16.10 -7.59
CA HIS A 43 4.73 -16.40 -6.35
C HIS A 43 4.63 -17.90 -6.06
N SER A 44 4.57 -18.78 -7.08
CA SER A 44 4.49 -20.23 -6.86
C SER A 44 5.80 -20.80 -6.30
N VAL A 45 6.93 -20.32 -6.81
CA VAL A 45 8.26 -20.70 -6.30
C VAL A 45 8.46 -20.16 -4.89
N LEU A 46 8.10 -18.88 -4.66
CA LEU A 46 8.22 -18.23 -3.35
C LEU A 46 7.44 -18.99 -2.27
N LEU A 47 6.20 -19.36 -2.56
CA LEU A 47 5.35 -20.10 -1.62
C LEU A 47 5.92 -21.47 -1.31
N GLY A 48 6.37 -22.20 -2.34
CA GLY A 48 6.98 -23.53 -2.16
C GLY A 48 8.25 -23.51 -1.32
N SER A 49 9.00 -22.40 -1.33
CA SER A 49 10.19 -22.22 -0.52
C SER A 49 9.88 -21.81 0.92
N VAL A 50 9.01 -20.80 1.10
CA VAL A 50 8.85 -20.11 2.40
C VAL A 50 7.77 -20.74 3.28
N PHE A 51 6.66 -21.19 2.70
CA PHE A 51 5.51 -21.63 3.48
C PHE A 51 5.73 -22.92 4.30
N PRO A 52 6.49 -23.93 3.82
CA PRO A 52 6.84 -25.07 4.65
C PRO A 52 7.56 -24.66 5.95
N GLU A 53 8.48 -23.69 5.88
CA GLU A 53 9.21 -23.17 7.04
C GLU A 53 8.30 -22.41 8.02
N MET A 54 7.18 -21.86 7.51
CA MET A 54 6.15 -21.21 8.32
C MET A 54 5.18 -22.19 8.99
N GLY A 55 5.22 -23.46 8.60
CA GLY A 55 4.30 -24.51 9.08
C GLY A 55 2.98 -24.55 8.32
N VAL A 56 2.90 -23.97 7.11
CA VAL A 56 1.75 -24.11 6.21
C VAL A 56 1.79 -25.50 5.58
N SER A 57 0.69 -26.24 5.64
CA SER A 57 0.63 -27.60 5.12
C SER A 57 0.80 -27.67 3.61
N GLU A 58 1.33 -28.78 3.10
CA GLU A 58 1.50 -29.04 1.67
C GLU A 58 0.16 -28.94 0.93
N GLU A 59 -0.94 -29.38 1.54
CA GLU A 59 -2.28 -29.31 0.97
C GLU A 59 -2.69 -27.84 0.68
N ILE A 60 -2.47 -26.93 1.64
CA ILE A 60 -2.77 -25.50 1.47
C ILE A 60 -1.87 -24.88 0.39
N ILE A 61 -0.58 -25.24 0.35
CA ILE A 61 0.36 -24.76 -0.67
C ILE A 61 -0.09 -25.20 -2.07
N LEU A 62 -0.49 -26.46 -2.23
CA LEU A 62 -1.02 -26.99 -3.50
C LEU A 62 -2.30 -26.28 -3.92
N GLN A 63 -3.20 -26.03 -2.98
CA GLN A 63 -4.45 -25.30 -3.23
C GLN A 63 -4.16 -23.88 -3.72
N ILE A 64 -3.26 -23.13 -3.05
CA ILE A 64 -2.86 -21.78 -3.47
C ILE A 64 -2.23 -21.84 -4.85
N THR A 65 -1.28 -22.75 -5.08
CA THR A 65 -0.58 -22.87 -6.36
C THR A 65 -1.55 -23.20 -7.52
N SER A 66 -2.51 -24.09 -7.28
CA SER A 66 -3.60 -24.39 -8.22
C SER A 66 -4.44 -23.14 -8.54
N SER A 67 -4.81 -22.38 -7.51
CA SER A 67 -5.58 -21.16 -7.67
C SER A 67 -4.82 -20.07 -8.43
N LEU A 68 -3.50 -19.94 -8.20
CA LEU A 68 -2.64 -19.03 -8.98
C LEU A 68 -2.61 -19.38 -10.46
N LYS A 69 -2.51 -20.68 -10.81
CA LYS A 69 -2.52 -21.15 -12.20
C LYS A 69 -3.85 -20.90 -12.93
N GLN A 70 -4.96 -20.84 -12.19
CA GLN A 70 -6.31 -20.62 -12.74
C GLN A 70 -6.66 -19.14 -12.91
N GLN A 71 -5.79 -18.21 -12.54
CA GLN A 71 -6.04 -16.78 -12.68
C GLN A 71 -6.19 -16.38 -14.15
N LYS A 72 -7.34 -15.80 -14.51
CA LYS A 72 -7.61 -15.29 -15.87
C LYS A 72 -6.63 -14.19 -16.30
N LYS A 73 -6.13 -13.42 -15.34
CA LYS A 73 -5.17 -12.32 -15.53
C LYS A 73 -4.13 -12.39 -14.42
N ALA A 74 -2.97 -12.94 -14.74
CA ALA A 74 -1.85 -12.95 -13.82
C ALA A 74 -1.32 -11.52 -13.63
N SER A 75 -1.19 -11.10 -12.38
CA SER A 75 -0.50 -9.88 -11.96
C SER A 75 -0.08 -10.02 -10.51
N ALA A 76 0.99 -9.33 -10.11
CA ALA A 76 1.48 -9.38 -8.73
C ALA A 76 0.36 -9.10 -7.71
N MET A 77 -0.46 -8.07 -7.94
CA MET A 77 -1.58 -7.73 -7.05
C MET A 77 -2.65 -8.82 -6.99
N ASN A 78 -2.98 -9.45 -8.12
CA ASN A 78 -3.95 -10.55 -8.12
C ASN A 78 -3.39 -11.78 -7.40
N SER A 79 -2.09 -12.06 -7.58
CA SER A 79 -1.42 -13.15 -6.87
C SER A 79 -1.41 -12.91 -5.36
N ILE A 80 -1.07 -11.68 -4.91
CA ILE A 80 -1.10 -11.32 -3.49
C ILE A 80 -2.50 -11.51 -2.90
N ARG A 81 -3.53 -10.99 -3.54
CA ARG A 81 -4.92 -11.14 -3.07
C ARG A 81 -5.35 -12.60 -3.02
N ASN A 82 -5.00 -13.38 -4.04
CA ASN A 82 -5.35 -14.79 -4.12
C ASN A 82 -4.71 -15.59 -2.98
N VAL A 83 -3.39 -15.46 -2.80
CA VAL A 83 -2.64 -16.13 -1.72
C VAL A 83 -3.24 -15.78 -0.36
N SER A 84 -3.42 -14.48 -0.09
CA SER A 84 -3.97 -14.02 1.19
C SER A 84 -5.39 -14.51 1.43
N SER A 85 -6.23 -14.58 0.38
CA SER A 85 -7.61 -15.05 0.50
C SER A 85 -7.68 -16.54 0.84
N VAL A 86 -6.81 -17.36 0.23
CA VAL A 86 -6.77 -18.78 0.57
C VAL A 86 -6.24 -18.97 1.99
N LEU A 87 -5.13 -18.33 2.36
CA LEU A 87 -4.61 -18.39 3.72
C LEU A 87 -5.66 -17.94 4.76
N TYR A 88 -6.33 -16.81 4.52
CA TYR A 88 -7.35 -16.33 5.44
C TYR A 88 -8.47 -17.36 5.63
N ARG A 89 -8.99 -17.94 4.55
CA ARG A 89 -10.07 -18.93 4.61
C ARG A 89 -9.65 -20.17 5.40
N GLU A 90 -8.42 -20.64 5.24
CA GLU A 90 -7.91 -21.84 5.92
C GLU A 90 -7.57 -21.59 7.40
N TYR A 91 -7.16 -20.36 7.75
CA TYR A 91 -6.70 -20.04 9.09
C TYR A 91 -7.67 -19.20 9.93
N MET A 92 -8.75 -18.64 9.36
CA MET A 92 -9.63 -17.69 10.06
C MET A 92 -10.23 -18.23 11.37
N SER A 93 -10.39 -19.53 11.49
CA SER A 93 -10.90 -20.21 12.70
C SER A 93 -9.82 -21.04 13.42
N SER A 94 -8.57 -20.95 12.99
CA SER A 94 -7.45 -21.70 13.58
C SER A 94 -6.83 -20.95 14.76
N SER A 95 -6.37 -21.70 15.76
CA SER A 95 -5.50 -21.19 16.83
C SER A 95 -4.18 -20.61 16.29
N ASP A 96 -3.78 -21.02 15.10
CA ASP A 96 -2.51 -20.61 14.48
C ASP A 96 -2.64 -19.32 13.64
N TYR A 97 -3.85 -18.70 13.56
CA TYR A 97 -4.07 -17.47 12.82
C TYR A 97 -3.07 -16.38 13.17
N GLU A 98 -2.96 -16.06 14.46
CA GLU A 98 -2.06 -15.00 14.93
C GLU A 98 -0.58 -15.37 14.72
N ILE A 99 -0.22 -16.63 14.94
CA ILE A 99 1.15 -17.13 14.73
C ILE A 99 1.54 -16.94 13.25
N LEU A 100 0.66 -17.34 12.32
CA LEU A 100 0.91 -17.17 10.90
C LEU A 100 1.00 -15.69 10.52
N PHE A 101 0.08 -14.86 11.03
CA PHE A 101 0.11 -13.41 10.77
C PHE A 101 1.46 -12.79 11.18
N GLN A 102 1.96 -13.12 12.38
CA GLN A 102 3.24 -12.61 12.86
C GLN A 102 4.42 -13.09 12.00
N LYS A 103 4.42 -14.35 11.55
CA LYS A 103 5.45 -14.89 10.64
C LYS A 103 5.43 -14.19 9.29
N LEU A 104 4.25 -13.97 8.69
CA LEU A 104 4.08 -13.26 7.43
C LEU A 104 4.56 -11.79 7.56
N LYS A 105 4.13 -11.11 8.61
CA LYS A 105 4.40 -9.69 8.84
C LYS A 105 5.88 -9.37 9.06
N SER A 106 6.63 -10.28 9.68
CA SER A 106 8.04 -10.08 10.03
C SER A 106 9.03 -10.71 9.06
N HIS A 107 8.55 -11.25 7.94
CA HIS A 107 9.42 -11.97 7.00
C HIS A 107 10.36 -11.02 6.24
N VAL A 108 11.56 -11.53 5.90
CA VAL A 108 12.55 -10.78 5.09
C VAL A 108 11.98 -10.38 3.74
N SER A 109 11.31 -11.30 3.03
CA SER A 109 10.71 -10.98 1.72
C SER A 109 9.56 -9.99 1.86
N ASP A 110 9.64 -8.87 1.15
CA ASP A 110 8.58 -7.87 1.02
C ASP A 110 7.29 -8.47 0.42
N SER A 111 7.41 -9.40 -0.53
CA SER A 111 6.25 -10.09 -1.10
C SER A 111 5.49 -10.93 -0.09
N ILE A 112 6.18 -11.57 0.84
CA ILE A 112 5.55 -12.30 1.96
C ILE A 112 4.86 -11.31 2.90
N ARG A 113 5.49 -10.18 3.23
CA ARG A 113 4.86 -9.14 4.05
C ARG A 113 3.62 -8.53 3.36
N CYS A 114 3.62 -8.45 2.02
CA CYS A 114 2.43 -8.06 1.26
C CYS A 114 1.24 -9.02 1.50
N TYR A 115 1.49 -10.33 1.64
CA TYR A 115 0.39 -11.25 1.96
C TYR A 115 -0.22 -10.96 3.34
N ALA A 116 0.59 -10.58 4.33
CA ALA A 116 0.09 -10.22 5.66
C ALA A 116 -0.94 -9.10 5.63
N THR A 117 -0.80 -8.13 4.71
CA THR A 117 -1.72 -6.99 4.63
C THR A 117 -3.15 -7.42 4.30
N TYR A 118 -3.33 -8.22 3.24
CA TYR A 118 -4.65 -8.73 2.86
C TYR A 118 -5.14 -9.83 3.79
N PHE A 119 -4.24 -10.68 4.33
CA PHE A 119 -4.59 -11.70 5.31
C PHE A 119 -5.30 -11.09 6.52
N LEU A 120 -4.78 -9.99 7.06
CA LEU A 120 -5.43 -9.26 8.16
C LEU A 120 -6.65 -8.46 7.70
N ALA A 121 -6.56 -7.76 6.56
CA ALA A 121 -7.65 -6.91 6.08
C ALA A 121 -8.95 -7.71 5.80
N LEU A 122 -8.83 -8.97 5.39
CA LEU A 122 -9.97 -9.86 5.17
C LEU A 122 -10.67 -10.30 6.46
N ASN A 123 -10.07 -10.09 7.63
CA ASN A 123 -10.68 -10.51 8.88
C ASN A 123 -11.86 -9.60 9.25
N GLU A 124 -13.08 -10.09 9.06
CA GLU A 124 -14.31 -9.37 9.36
C GLU A 124 -14.65 -9.36 10.87
N ASN A 125 -13.95 -10.17 11.68
CA ASN A 125 -14.19 -10.27 13.12
C ASN A 125 -13.47 -9.18 13.93
N ILE A 126 -12.59 -8.38 13.31
CA ILE A 126 -11.87 -7.28 13.94
C ILE A 126 -12.33 -5.94 13.40
N SER A 127 -12.38 -4.94 14.28
CA SER A 127 -12.80 -3.59 13.90
C SER A 127 -11.81 -2.93 12.93
N LEU A 128 -12.27 -1.98 12.13
CA LEU A 128 -11.37 -1.20 11.25
C LEU A 128 -10.28 -0.47 12.06
N LYS A 129 -10.60 0.00 13.27
CA LYS A 129 -9.62 0.57 14.19
C LYS A 129 -8.49 -0.41 14.49
N ASP A 130 -8.85 -1.65 14.83
CA ASP A 130 -7.86 -2.68 15.15
C ASP A 130 -7.07 -3.11 13.93
N LYS A 131 -7.70 -3.14 12.73
CA LYS A 131 -6.98 -3.34 11.46
C LYS A 131 -5.92 -2.25 11.25
N PHE A 132 -6.26 -0.98 11.44
CA PHE A 132 -5.28 0.12 11.36
C PHE A 132 -4.11 -0.10 12.32
N ILE A 133 -4.39 -0.39 13.59
CA ILE A 133 -3.35 -0.57 14.63
C ILE A 133 -2.46 -1.78 14.30
N GLN A 134 -3.04 -2.91 13.95
CA GLN A 134 -2.27 -4.14 13.67
C GLN A 134 -1.46 -4.05 12.37
N LEU A 135 -1.94 -3.30 11.37
CA LEU A 135 -1.21 -3.06 10.11
C LEU A 135 -0.24 -1.88 10.18
N GLU A 136 -0.22 -1.11 11.25
CA GLU A 136 0.68 0.06 11.38
C GLU A 136 2.14 -0.27 11.03
N PRO A 137 2.76 -1.39 11.48
CA PRO A 137 4.12 -1.75 11.09
C PRO A 137 4.31 -1.97 9.59
N LEU A 138 3.30 -2.49 8.88
CA LEU A 138 3.32 -2.68 7.43
C LEU A 138 3.01 -1.38 6.67
N ILE A 139 2.19 -0.51 7.25
CA ILE A 139 1.94 0.85 6.76
C ILE A 139 3.22 1.70 6.85
N ALA A 140 4.00 1.49 7.90
CA ALA A 140 5.28 2.16 8.15
C ALA A 140 6.49 1.43 7.53
N ASP A 141 6.28 0.30 6.84
CA ASP A 141 7.35 -0.56 6.31
C ASP A 141 8.39 0.22 5.52
N THR A 142 9.64 -0.19 5.61
CA THR A 142 10.74 0.41 4.83
C THR A 142 10.59 0.15 3.34
N HIS A 143 9.94 -0.97 2.96
CA HIS A 143 9.76 -1.35 1.57
C HIS A 143 8.51 -0.70 0.95
N PHE A 144 8.70 -0.02 -0.19
CA PHE A 144 7.61 0.69 -0.88
C PHE A 144 6.43 -0.21 -1.25
N GLY A 145 6.69 -1.44 -1.73
CA GLY A 145 5.65 -2.38 -2.18
C GLY A 145 4.72 -2.79 -1.04
N VAL A 146 5.26 -3.02 0.16
CA VAL A 146 4.46 -3.36 1.34
C VAL A 146 3.54 -2.21 1.72
N ARG A 147 4.06 -0.96 1.75
CA ARG A 147 3.24 0.24 2.01
C ARG A 147 2.11 0.42 1.00
N GLU A 148 2.40 0.22 -0.30
CA GLU A 148 1.39 0.33 -1.35
C GLU A 148 0.29 -0.73 -1.18
N VAL A 149 0.67 -1.98 -0.90
CA VAL A 149 -0.29 -3.06 -0.70
C VAL A 149 -1.13 -2.84 0.58
N ALA A 150 -0.53 -2.29 1.65
CA ALA A 150 -1.23 -2.04 2.91
C ALA A 150 -2.44 -1.09 2.74
N TRP A 151 -2.27 0.05 2.06
CA TRP A 151 -3.41 0.95 1.84
C TRP A 151 -4.43 0.38 0.85
N MET A 152 -3.98 -0.40 -0.15
CA MET A 152 -4.90 -1.07 -1.08
C MET A 152 -5.74 -2.16 -0.39
N ALA A 153 -5.16 -2.89 0.57
CA ALA A 153 -5.86 -3.93 1.32
C ALA A 153 -7.00 -3.35 2.18
N LEU A 154 -6.79 -2.18 2.78
CA LEU A 154 -7.78 -1.51 3.62
C LEU A 154 -8.77 -0.63 2.82
N ARG A 155 -8.58 -0.51 1.50
CA ARG A 155 -9.34 0.43 0.68
C ARG A 155 -10.85 0.26 0.76
N LYS A 156 -11.32 -0.98 0.75
CA LYS A 156 -12.76 -1.28 0.87
C LYS A 156 -13.29 -0.86 2.22
N ASP A 157 -12.62 -1.26 3.29
CA ASP A 157 -13.06 -0.94 4.66
C ASP A 157 -13.07 0.57 4.92
N ILE A 158 -12.07 1.29 4.40
CA ILE A 158 -11.99 2.76 4.47
C ILE A 158 -13.16 3.40 3.72
N ASN A 159 -13.48 2.94 2.52
CA ASN A 159 -14.59 3.46 1.74
C ASN A 159 -15.94 3.21 2.43
N ASP A 160 -16.13 2.00 2.95
CA ASP A 160 -17.37 1.60 3.60
C ASP A 160 -17.59 2.29 4.96
N ASN A 161 -16.51 2.83 5.55
CA ASN A 161 -16.51 3.53 6.86
C ASN A 161 -15.78 4.87 6.75
N LEU A 162 -16.12 5.68 5.76
CA LEU A 162 -15.34 6.85 5.37
C LEU A 162 -15.21 7.90 6.48
N ASP A 163 -16.31 8.27 7.15
CA ASP A 163 -16.30 9.26 8.23
C ASP A 163 -15.40 8.85 9.40
N PHE A 164 -15.51 7.59 9.81
CA PHE A 164 -14.64 7.03 10.85
C PHE A 164 -13.18 7.05 10.39
N SER A 165 -12.93 6.63 9.17
CA SER A 165 -11.58 6.55 8.61
C SER A 165 -10.91 7.92 8.55
N ILE A 166 -11.61 8.93 8.05
CA ILE A 166 -11.10 10.31 8.01
C ILE A 166 -10.78 10.81 9.41
N LYS A 167 -11.69 10.62 10.36
CA LYS A 167 -11.48 11.05 11.75
C LYS A 167 -10.28 10.35 12.39
N PHE A 168 -10.13 9.05 12.19
CA PHE A 168 -9.01 8.27 12.72
C PHE A 168 -7.69 8.71 12.08
N LEU A 169 -7.64 8.78 10.76
CA LEU A 169 -6.45 9.12 10.00
C LEU A 169 -6.01 10.58 10.21
N THR A 170 -6.94 11.48 10.54
CA THR A 170 -6.58 12.86 10.92
C THR A 170 -5.64 12.90 12.13
N ASN A 171 -5.77 11.98 13.08
CA ASN A 171 -4.82 11.88 14.20
C ASN A 171 -3.44 11.35 13.75
N TRP A 172 -3.43 10.45 12.77
CA TRP A 172 -2.18 9.88 12.24
C TRP A 172 -1.38 10.86 11.37
N THR A 173 -1.95 11.98 10.95
CA THR A 173 -1.20 13.06 10.29
C THR A 173 -0.15 13.71 11.20
N GLU A 174 -0.21 13.50 12.51
CA GLU A 174 0.75 14.00 13.49
C GLU A 174 1.88 13.01 13.80
N SER A 175 1.88 11.83 13.16
CA SER A 175 2.94 10.84 13.34
C SER A 175 4.31 11.39 12.94
N GLU A 176 5.34 11.05 13.69
CA GLU A 176 6.73 11.35 13.32
C GLU A 176 7.15 10.59 12.04
N ASN A 177 6.54 9.42 11.79
CA ASN A 177 6.85 8.59 10.63
C ASN A 177 6.13 9.11 9.37
N GLU A 178 6.91 9.54 8.38
CA GLU A 178 6.38 10.05 7.10
C GLU A 178 5.55 9.03 6.33
N ASN A 179 5.82 7.73 6.48
CA ASN A 179 5.06 6.68 5.81
C ASN A 179 3.62 6.62 6.35
N ILE A 180 3.45 6.79 7.67
CA ILE A 180 2.13 6.86 8.33
C ILE A 180 1.39 8.13 7.88
N ARG A 181 2.06 9.30 7.87
CA ARG A 181 1.44 10.53 7.37
C ARG A 181 1.02 10.43 5.92
N ARG A 182 1.88 9.83 5.07
CA ARG A 182 1.54 9.57 3.66
C ARG A 182 0.37 8.61 3.51
N PHE A 183 0.29 7.56 4.34
CA PHE A 183 -0.83 6.62 4.31
C PHE A 183 -2.18 7.34 4.46
N CYS A 184 -2.28 8.39 5.29
CA CYS A 184 -3.51 9.14 5.48
C CYS A 184 -4.07 9.71 4.17
N THR A 185 -3.20 10.15 3.26
CA THR A 185 -3.61 10.67 1.96
C THR A 185 -3.72 9.59 0.89
N GLU A 186 -2.77 8.64 0.79
CA GLU A 186 -2.85 7.59 -0.23
C GLU A 186 -4.08 6.69 -0.06
N SER A 187 -4.40 6.30 1.18
CA SER A 187 -5.54 5.44 1.47
C SER A 187 -6.89 6.12 1.21
N THR A 188 -6.93 7.45 1.24
CA THR A 188 -8.15 8.25 1.00
C THR A 188 -8.20 8.91 -0.38
N ARG A 189 -7.28 8.63 -1.31
CA ARG A 189 -7.29 9.24 -2.65
C ARG A 189 -8.65 9.03 -3.34
N PRO A 190 -9.25 10.10 -3.91
CA PRO A 190 -10.51 9.99 -4.65
C PRO A 190 -10.43 8.98 -5.78
N ARG A 191 -9.26 8.91 -6.46
CA ARG A 191 -9.00 8.02 -7.58
C ARG A 191 -7.86 7.07 -7.24
N GLY A 192 -8.21 5.84 -6.88
CA GLY A 192 -7.22 4.80 -6.59
C GLY A 192 -6.46 4.37 -7.84
N VAL A 193 -5.16 4.10 -7.67
CA VAL A 193 -4.34 3.43 -8.68
C VAL A 193 -4.32 1.95 -8.33
N TRP A 194 -4.71 1.09 -9.27
CA TRP A 194 -4.86 -0.37 -9.10
C TRP A 194 -5.90 -0.83 -8.06
N CYS A 195 -6.76 0.07 -7.60
CA CYS A 195 -7.87 -0.22 -6.70
C CYS A 195 -9.12 0.62 -7.03
N SER A 196 -10.22 0.37 -6.31
CA SER A 196 -11.47 1.12 -6.48
C SER A 196 -11.30 2.61 -6.13
N HIS A 197 -12.08 3.45 -6.79
CA HIS A 197 -12.21 4.86 -6.40
C HIS A 197 -13.03 4.98 -5.10
N ILE A 198 -12.93 6.11 -4.41
CA ILE A 198 -13.87 6.56 -3.38
C ILE A 198 -14.72 7.63 -4.04
N ASP A 199 -15.91 7.24 -4.50
CA ASP A 199 -16.75 8.12 -5.30
C ASP A 199 -17.23 9.32 -4.48
N GLU A 200 -17.51 9.13 -3.20
CA GLU A 200 -17.90 10.21 -2.32
C GLU A 200 -16.81 11.31 -2.20
N LEU A 201 -15.52 10.94 -2.19
CA LEU A 201 -14.42 11.92 -2.17
C LEU A 201 -14.18 12.57 -3.55
N LYS A 202 -14.69 12.00 -4.64
CA LYS A 202 -14.69 12.66 -5.95
C LYS A 202 -15.75 13.77 -5.99
N GLU A 203 -16.90 13.57 -5.34
CA GLU A 203 -18.01 14.50 -5.30
C GLU A 203 -17.87 15.52 -4.16
N LYS A 204 -17.42 15.07 -2.99
CA LYS A 204 -17.29 15.84 -1.76
C LYS A 204 -15.86 15.76 -1.20
N PRO A 205 -14.85 16.29 -1.89
CA PRO A 205 -13.45 16.23 -1.43
C PRO A 205 -13.23 16.96 -0.10
N GLU A 206 -14.10 17.91 0.26
CA GLU A 206 -14.09 18.64 1.53
C GLU A 206 -14.18 17.73 2.75
N LEU A 207 -14.73 16.52 2.64
CA LEU A 207 -14.78 15.55 3.73
C LEU A 207 -13.37 15.19 4.26
N ALA A 208 -12.36 15.17 3.38
CA ALA A 208 -10.99 14.87 3.78
C ALA A 208 -10.17 16.12 4.18
N LEU A 209 -10.80 17.28 4.31
CA LEU A 209 -10.11 18.55 4.56
C LEU A 209 -9.28 18.53 5.85
N SER A 210 -9.75 17.82 6.89
CA SER A 210 -9.03 17.70 8.16
C SER A 210 -7.65 17.01 8.01
N ILE A 211 -7.53 16.05 7.10
CA ILE A 211 -6.24 15.40 6.76
C ILE A 211 -5.38 16.36 5.94
N LEU A 212 -5.96 16.95 4.90
CA LEU A 212 -5.24 17.79 3.94
C LEU A 212 -4.67 19.05 4.60
N GLU A 213 -5.42 19.71 5.48
CA GLU A 213 -4.99 20.92 6.18
C GLU A 213 -3.76 20.67 7.07
N LYS A 214 -3.72 19.55 7.76
CA LYS A 214 -2.58 19.20 8.62
C LYS A 214 -1.31 18.90 7.81
N LEU A 215 -1.45 18.45 6.58
CA LEU A 215 -0.34 18.06 5.72
C LEU A 215 0.03 19.10 4.64
N LYS A 216 -0.65 20.27 4.61
CA LYS A 216 -0.47 21.31 3.57
C LYS A 216 0.95 21.87 3.46
N SER A 217 1.79 21.69 4.49
CA SER A 217 3.19 22.14 4.51
C SER A 217 4.12 21.08 5.08
N ASP A 218 3.81 19.80 4.89
CA ASP A 218 4.61 18.69 5.41
C ASP A 218 6.08 18.81 4.96
N SER A 219 7.01 18.48 5.85
CA SER A 219 8.45 18.56 5.56
C SER A 219 8.93 17.46 4.61
N SER A 220 8.24 16.30 4.60
CA SER A 220 8.60 15.17 3.76
C SER A 220 8.12 15.36 2.32
N LYS A 221 9.08 15.26 1.38
CA LYS A 221 8.77 15.26 -0.05
C LYS A 221 7.82 14.13 -0.44
N TYR A 222 7.92 13.00 0.21
CA TYR A 222 7.09 11.82 -0.02
C TYR A 222 5.62 12.07 0.36
N VAL A 223 5.39 12.80 1.45
CA VAL A 223 4.05 13.24 1.87
C VAL A 223 3.53 14.35 0.96
N GLN A 224 4.35 15.36 0.63
CA GLN A 224 3.99 16.45 -0.29
C GLN A 224 3.51 15.89 -1.64
N ASP A 225 4.21 14.87 -2.17
CA ASP A 225 3.85 14.21 -3.41
C ASP A 225 2.46 13.55 -3.34
N SER A 226 2.15 12.94 -2.21
CA SER A 226 0.86 12.30 -1.97
C SER A 226 -0.28 13.32 -1.84
N VAL A 227 -0.10 14.38 -1.04
CA VAL A 227 -1.08 15.48 -0.91
C VAL A 227 -1.38 16.12 -2.26
N GLY A 228 -0.33 16.46 -3.02
CA GLY A 228 -0.47 17.04 -4.35
C GLY A 228 -1.17 16.11 -5.35
N ASN A 229 -0.94 14.79 -5.26
CA ASN A 229 -1.63 13.79 -6.07
C ASN A 229 -3.09 13.65 -5.67
N TRP A 230 -3.38 13.66 -4.37
CA TRP A 230 -4.74 13.61 -3.84
C TRP A 230 -5.59 14.76 -4.39
N LEU A 231 -5.09 15.99 -4.26
CA LEU A 231 -5.77 17.19 -4.77
C LEU A 231 -5.90 17.17 -6.29
N ASN A 232 -4.87 16.71 -7.00
CA ASN A 232 -4.95 16.57 -8.46
C ASN A 232 -5.97 15.50 -8.90
N ASP A 233 -6.20 14.47 -8.10
CA ASP A 233 -7.27 13.51 -8.38
C ASP A 233 -8.66 14.11 -8.14
N ALA A 234 -8.82 14.89 -7.07
CA ALA A 234 -10.06 15.63 -6.78
C ALA A 234 -10.36 16.69 -7.84
N SER A 235 -9.34 17.37 -8.38
CA SER A 235 -9.51 18.43 -9.38
C SER A 235 -10.18 17.98 -10.68
N LYS A 236 -10.16 16.70 -10.98
CA LYS A 236 -10.79 16.13 -12.17
C LYS A 236 -12.32 16.14 -12.11
N THR A 237 -12.90 16.27 -10.92
CA THR A 237 -14.36 16.36 -10.69
C THR A 237 -14.76 17.65 -9.98
N ARG A 238 -13.91 18.16 -9.11
CA ARG A 238 -14.14 19.37 -8.31
C ARG A 238 -12.97 20.37 -8.46
N PRO A 239 -12.73 20.90 -9.66
CA PRO A 239 -11.67 21.89 -9.89
C PRO A 239 -11.90 23.18 -9.09
N ASP A 240 -13.17 23.59 -8.87
CA ASP A 240 -13.57 24.72 -8.03
C ASP A 240 -13.01 24.61 -6.61
N PHE A 241 -13.26 23.48 -5.95
CA PHE A 241 -12.77 23.20 -4.60
C PHE A 241 -11.23 23.26 -4.52
N VAL A 242 -10.56 22.58 -5.45
CA VAL A 242 -9.09 22.51 -5.43
C VAL A 242 -8.46 23.88 -5.68
N THR A 243 -9.00 24.66 -6.61
CA THR A 243 -8.51 26.03 -6.90
C THR A 243 -8.65 26.92 -5.67
N GLN A 244 -9.84 26.98 -5.07
CA GLN A 244 -10.10 27.79 -3.87
C GLN A 244 -9.22 27.37 -2.69
N LEU A 245 -9.05 26.07 -2.48
CA LEU A 245 -8.18 25.54 -1.42
C LEU A 245 -6.73 25.93 -1.63
N CYS A 246 -6.21 25.77 -2.85
CA CYS A 246 -4.85 26.15 -3.20
C CYS A 246 -4.60 27.64 -3.04
N GLU A 247 -5.51 28.51 -3.51
CA GLU A 247 -5.42 29.96 -3.33
C GLU A 247 -5.40 30.37 -1.85
N ARG A 248 -6.19 29.70 -1.03
CA ARG A 248 -6.18 29.91 0.42
C ARG A 248 -4.86 29.48 1.03
N TRP A 249 -4.35 28.31 0.69
CA TRP A 249 -3.08 27.82 1.22
C TRP A 249 -1.89 28.69 0.82
N GLU A 250 -1.85 29.25 -0.38
CA GLU A 250 -0.80 30.18 -0.79
C GLU A 250 -0.80 31.48 0.02
N LYS A 251 -1.98 31.95 0.47
CA LYS A 251 -2.10 33.11 1.36
C LYS A 251 -1.70 32.80 2.80
N GLU A 252 -2.08 31.62 3.31
CA GLU A 252 -1.85 31.20 4.70
C GLU A 252 -0.42 30.69 4.94
N SER A 253 0.22 30.08 3.94
CA SER A 253 1.50 29.41 4.07
C SER A 253 2.39 29.66 2.85
N GLN A 254 3.37 30.55 3.03
CA GLN A 254 4.33 30.90 1.98
C GLN A 254 5.56 29.99 1.94
N THR A 255 5.45 28.76 2.52
CA THR A 255 6.56 27.82 2.55
C THR A 255 6.79 27.19 1.16
N LYS A 256 8.05 26.82 0.87
CA LYS A 256 8.38 26.06 -0.36
C LYS A 256 7.61 24.75 -0.45
N ASN A 257 7.30 24.13 0.69
CA ASN A 257 6.57 22.88 0.77
C ASN A 257 5.12 23.05 0.27
N THR A 258 4.42 24.06 0.77
CA THR A 258 3.05 24.40 0.32
C THR A 258 3.03 24.75 -1.16
N GLN A 259 3.95 25.61 -1.62
CA GLN A 259 4.08 25.97 -3.03
C GLN A 259 4.29 24.75 -3.94
N TYR A 260 5.10 23.78 -3.47
CA TYR A 260 5.30 22.54 -4.20
C TYR A 260 4.01 21.70 -4.31
N ILE A 261 3.28 21.55 -3.19
CA ILE A 261 2.01 20.82 -3.15
C ILE A 261 0.99 21.49 -4.07
N VAL A 262 0.81 22.79 -3.98
CA VAL A 262 -0.12 23.57 -4.81
C VAL A 262 0.18 23.42 -6.30
N ARG A 263 1.44 23.61 -6.71
CA ARG A 263 1.85 23.39 -8.11
C ARG A 263 1.49 21.99 -8.61
N LYS A 264 1.67 20.98 -7.76
CA LYS A 264 1.37 19.60 -8.12
C LYS A 264 -0.14 19.32 -8.17
N ALA A 265 -0.90 19.93 -7.28
CA ALA A 265 -2.36 19.84 -7.22
C ALA A 265 -3.02 20.43 -8.48
N LEU A 266 -2.56 21.59 -8.93
CA LEU A 266 -3.12 22.31 -10.05
C LEU A 266 -2.67 21.84 -11.45
N ARG A 267 -1.75 20.85 -11.53
CA ARG A 267 -1.14 20.46 -12.81
C ARG A 267 -2.11 20.00 -13.90
N THR A 268 -3.28 19.46 -13.55
CA THR A 268 -4.32 19.09 -14.51
C THR A 268 -5.15 20.32 -14.91
N ILE A 269 -5.51 21.16 -13.98
CA ILE A 269 -6.27 22.40 -14.22
C ILE A 269 -5.49 23.36 -15.15
N LEU A 270 -4.17 23.49 -14.93
CA LEU A 270 -3.31 24.38 -15.73
C LEU A 270 -2.99 23.85 -17.13
N LYS A 271 -3.33 22.62 -17.46
CA LYS A 271 -3.09 22.02 -18.78
C LYS A 271 -4.31 22.03 -19.69
N GLY A 272 -5.49 22.24 -19.13
CA GLY A 272 -6.76 22.35 -19.87
C GLY A 272 -7.08 23.79 -20.16
#